data_bcbe235c721f0ee2249a57d0ad0d59a1
#
_entry.id   bcbe235c721f0ee2249a57d0ad0d59a1
#
_cell.length_a   1.000
_cell.length_b   1.000
_cell.length_c   1.000
_cell.angle_alpha   90.00
_cell.angle_beta   90.00
_cell.angle_gamma   90.00
#
_symmetry.space_group_name_H-M   'P 1'
#
loop_
_entity.id
_entity.type
_entity.pdbx_description
1 polymer ?
#
loop_
_entity_poly.entity_id
_entity_poly.type
_entity_poly.pdbx_seq_one_letter_code
_entity_poly.pdbx_strand_id
1 'polypeptide(L)'
;MEMQSQMTSLVHVDKVRVREPGVIILTGPSSCGKGEVASALCRTLSIRPEAHLSMGEILRSTFRGAKEDPSFAELLATKYDLSDQTNIFDCVDSTASLTKKVLSYQAALEKYFAKPDMDRFTSQLQWLEFCTMNGLLVPNRWTENFVAAHIEQARSTREESFILDGYPRTERAAEHLLAFLNSMNIPVLKVLHLSISRQEMMARAQARGREDDDNESLHKRFQFYIENVQPSVDFMKTKLGSDRIALIDAHQPVFDVTEQGAKFNLEASIKAVVGSVLRALGVPRVVLNDLLSNSKE
;
A
#
# COMPACT_ATOMS: atom_id res chain seq x y z
N MET A 1 48.27 23.61 -1.12
CA MET A 1 47.54 22.99 -2.26
C MET A 1 47.47 21.50 -1.98
N GLU A 2 46.52 21.12 -1.13
CA GLU A 2 46.31 19.71 -0.78
C GLU A 2 45.41 19.05 -1.83
N MET A 3 45.99 18.18 -2.61
CA MET A 3 45.23 17.25 -3.46
C MET A 3 44.54 16.25 -2.56
N GLN A 4 43.23 16.46 -2.29
CA GLN A 4 42.38 15.41 -1.79
C GLN A 4 42.27 14.33 -2.86
N SER A 5 43.00 13.23 -2.67
CA SER A 5 42.82 11.99 -3.42
C SER A 5 41.42 11.46 -3.14
N GLN A 6 40.51 11.67 -4.08
CA GLN A 6 39.25 10.93 -4.08
C GLN A 6 39.60 9.46 -4.30
N MET A 7 39.56 8.67 -3.22
CA MET A 7 39.56 7.22 -3.33
C MET A 7 38.28 6.81 -4.06
N THR A 8 38.38 6.61 -5.34
CA THR A 8 37.34 5.98 -6.14
C THR A 8 37.17 4.54 -5.62
N SER A 9 36.03 4.21 -5.08
CA SER A 9 35.71 2.85 -4.67
C SER A 9 35.84 1.90 -5.86
N LEU A 10 36.64 0.84 -5.73
CA LEU A 10 36.83 -0.19 -6.76
C LEU A 10 35.62 -1.10 -6.89
N VAL A 11 34.71 -1.08 -5.92
CA VAL A 11 33.49 -1.90 -5.90
C VAL A 11 32.30 -0.98 -5.80
N HIS A 12 31.37 -1.15 -6.74
CA HIS A 12 30.13 -0.43 -6.82
C HIS A 12 28.96 -1.38 -6.63
N VAL A 13 28.01 -1.03 -5.74
CA VAL A 13 26.81 -1.80 -5.49
C VAL A 13 25.61 -0.97 -5.91
N ASP A 14 24.92 -1.39 -6.96
CA ASP A 14 23.71 -0.73 -7.48
C ASP A 14 22.41 -1.44 -7.09
N LYS A 15 22.50 -2.74 -6.72
CA LYS A 15 21.34 -3.57 -6.35
C LYS A 15 21.65 -4.54 -5.22
N VAL A 16 20.62 -4.82 -4.43
CA VAL A 16 20.63 -5.85 -3.39
C VAL A 16 19.50 -6.84 -3.68
N ARG A 17 19.68 -8.10 -3.34
CA ARG A 17 18.61 -9.10 -3.47
C ARG A 17 18.09 -9.53 -2.10
N VAL A 18 16.80 -9.75 -2.01
CA VAL A 18 16.18 -10.42 -0.87
C VAL A 18 16.59 -11.90 -0.89
N ARG A 19 17.08 -12.44 0.22
CA ARG A 19 17.60 -13.81 0.27
C ARG A 19 16.52 -14.87 0.09
N GLU A 20 15.38 -14.66 0.72
CA GLU A 20 14.27 -15.61 0.74
C GLU A 20 13.02 -14.95 0.17
N PRO A 21 12.24 -15.67 -0.65
CA PRO A 21 10.98 -15.13 -1.13
C PRO A 21 10.00 -14.87 0.04
N GLY A 22 9.30 -13.77 -0.02
CA GLY A 22 8.35 -13.39 1.03
C GLY A 22 7.73 -12.02 0.78
N VAL A 23 6.96 -11.53 1.76
CA VAL A 23 6.29 -10.23 1.64
C VAL A 23 6.93 -9.17 2.52
N ILE A 24 7.13 -7.98 1.96
CA ILE A 24 7.39 -6.74 2.68
C ILE A 24 6.05 -5.97 2.76
N ILE A 25 5.56 -5.75 3.96
CA ILE A 25 4.31 -4.99 4.18
C ILE A 25 4.67 -3.54 4.44
N LEU A 26 4.10 -2.64 3.64
CA LEU A 26 4.30 -1.19 3.75
C LEU A 26 3.00 -0.53 4.20
N THR A 27 3.00 0.09 5.36
CA THR A 27 1.82 0.70 5.98
C THR A 27 2.11 2.11 6.49
N GLY A 28 1.07 2.86 6.82
CA GLY A 28 1.16 4.23 7.30
C GLY A 28 -0.01 5.10 6.81
N PRO A 29 -0.12 6.36 7.28
CA PRO A 29 -1.19 7.26 6.90
C PRO A 29 -1.19 7.60 5.40
N SER A 30 -2.25 8.23 4.94
CA SER A 30 -2.28 8.80 3.59
C SER A 30 -1.15 9.81 3.41
N SER A 31 -0.67 10.00 2.19
CA SER A 31 0.36 11.00 1.83
C SER A 31 1.70 10.88 2.58
N CYS A 32 1.98 9.76 3.27
CA CYS A 32 3.28 9.55 3.92
C CYS A 32 4.41 9.09 2.96
N GLY A 33 4.13 8.91 1.67
CA GLY A 33 5.15 8.55 0.68
C GLY A 33 5.33 7.04 0.44
N LYS A 34 4.36 6.19 0.81
CA LYS A 34 4.44 4.73 0.62
C LYS A 34 4.77 4.34 -0.82
N GLY A 35 4.10 4.93 -1.80
CA GLY A 35 4.32 4.62 -3.22
C GLY A 35 5.75 4.93 -3.68
N GLU A 36 6.31 6.07 -3.24
CA GLU A 36 7.70 6.44 -3.55
C GLU A 36 8.69 5.45 -2.93
N VAL A 37 8.46 5.10 -1.66
CA VAL A 37 9.27 4.09 -0.96
C VAL A 37 9.16 2.73 -1.64
N ALA A 38 7.95 2.26 -1.98
CA ALA A 38 7.74 0.99 -2.67
C ALA A 38 8.46 0.95 -4.02
N SER A 39 8.34 2.00 -4.83
CA SER A 39 9.03 2.12 -6.12
C SER A 39 10.56 2.09 -5.96
N ALA A 40 11.08 2.77 -4.95
CA ALA A 40 12.51 2.74 -4.64
C ALA A 40 12.96 1.35 -4.19
N LEU A 41 12.17 0.66 -3.35
CA LEU A 41 12.46 -0.71 -2.92
C LEU A 41 12.46 -1.70 -4.09
N CYS A 42 11.51 -1.57 -5.03
CA CYS A 42 11.49 -2.41 -6.23
C CYS A 42 12.80 -2.29 -7.01
N ARG A 43 13.25 -1.06 -7.26
CA ARG A 43 14.53 -0.83 -7.96
C ARG A 43 15.74 -1.36 -7.19
N THR A 44 15.82 -1.05 -5.90
CA THR A 44 17.00 -1.35 -5.07
C THR A 44 17.10 -2.84 -4.73
N LEU A 45 15.98 -3.50 -4.44
CA LEU A 45 15.93 -4.90 -4.01
C LEU A 45 15.73 -5.88 -5.18
N SER A 46 15.75 -5.40 -6.42
CA SER A 46 15.48 -6.20 -7.63
C SER A 46 14.12 -6.92 -7.57
N ILE A 47 13.12 -6.26 -6.98
CA ILE A 47 11.72 -6.70 -6.99
C ILE A 47 11.06 -6.11 -8.25
N ARG A 48 10.35 -6.94 -9.00
CA ARG A 48 9.67 -6.46 -10.21
C ARG A 48 8.58 -5.44 -9.88
N PRO A 49 8.36 -4.41 -10.70
CA PRO A 49 7.29 -3.43 -10.48
C PRO A 49 5.91 -4.07 -10.32
N GLU A 50 5.63 -5.16 -11.04
CA GLU A 50 4.36 -5.92 -10.97
C GLU A 50 4.18 -6.66 -9.64
N ALA A 51 5.26 -6.86 -8.89
CA ALA A 51 5.24 -7.41 -7.54
C ALA A 51 5.03 -6.33 -6.45
N HIS A 52 4.81 -5.07 -6.82
CA HIS A 52 4.32 -4.02 -5.95
C HIS A 52 2.80 -4.02 -5.95
N LEU A 53 2.20 -4.67 -5.00
CA LEU A 53 0.76 -4.81 -4.82
C LEU A 53 0.24 -3.66 -3.95
N SER A 54 -0.12 -2.53 -4.55
CA SER A 54 -0.74 -1.44 -3.81
C SER A 54 -2.25 -1.65 -3.68
N MET A 55 -2.81 -1.39 -2.51
CA MET A 55 -4.26 -1.55 -2.28
C MET A 55 -5.10 -0.75 -3.27
N GLY A 56 -4.65 0.45 -3.63
CA GLY A 56 -5.34 1.27 -4.64
C GLY A 56 -5.32 0.64 -6.03
N GLU A 57 -4.21 0.00 -6.41
CA GLU A 57 -4.10 -0.70 -7.69
C GLU A 57 -4.86 -2.03 -7.67
N ILE A 58 -4.77 -2.80 -6.58
CA ILE A 58 -5.56 -4.03 -6.41
C ILE A 58 -7.04 -3.73 -6.66
N LEU A 59 -7.59 -2.70 -6.04
CA LEU A 59 -9.00 -2.33 -6.21
C LEU A 59 -9.34 -1.99 -7.67
N ARG A 60 -8.49 -1.29 -8.39
CA ARG A 60 -8.72 -0.92 -9.79
C ARG A 60 -8.50 -2.08 -10.76
N SER A 61 -7.43 -2.84 -10.54
CA SER A 61 -7.02 -3.92 -11.44
C SER A 61 -7.90 -5.17 -11.32
N THR A 62 -8.54 -5.41 -10.18
CA THR A 62 -9.45 -6.56 -10.01
C THR A 62 -10.55 -6.56 -11.05
N PHE A 63 -11.21 -5.44 -11.28
CA PHE A 63 -12.33 -5.35 -12.23
C PHE A 63 -11.86 -5.41 -13.68
N ARG A 64 -10.74 -4.77 -13.97
CA ARG A 64 -10.11 -4.84 -15.29
C ARG A 64 -9.64 -6.27 -15.57
N GLY A 65 -8.92 -6.88 -14.64
CA GLY A 65 -8.44 -8.26 -14.77
C GLY A 65 -9.57 -9.27 -14.93
N ALA A 66 -10.67 -9.10 -14.19
CA ALA A 66 -11.85 -9.95 -14.35
C ALA A 66 -12.49 -9.88 -15.75
N LYS A 67 -12.34 -8.73 -16.46
CA LYS A 67 -12.84 -8.55 -17.83
C LYS A 67 -11.87 -9.07 -18.89
N GLU A 68 -10.57 -8.95 -18.66
CA GLU A 68 -9.50 -9.17 -19.63
C GLU A 68 -8.84 -10.56 -19.51
N ASP A 69 -8.85 -11.18 -18.33
CA ASP A 69 -8.23 -12.46 -18.03
C ASP A 69 -9.28 -13.49 -17.53
N PRO A 70 -9.75 -14.41 -18.40
CA PRO A 70 -10.71 -15.44 -18.03
C PRO A 70 -10.24 -16.34 -16.87
N SER A 71 -8.92 -16.60 -16.76
CA SER A 71 -8.39 -17.45 -15.69
C SER A 71 -8.45 -16.74 -14.34
N PHE A 72 -8.23 -15.44 -14.33
CA PHE A 72 -8.40 -14.61 -13.13
C PHE A 72 -9.87 -14.45 -12.75
N ALA A 73 -10.77 -14.28 -13.74
CA ALA A 73 -12.21 -14.26 -13.51
C ALA A 73 -12.71 -15.58 -12.90
N GLU A 74 -12.22 -16.72 -13.38
CA GLU A 74 -12.55 -18.05 -12.84
C GLU A 74 -12.02 -18.20 -11.41
N LEU A 75 -10.78 -17.77 -11.13
CA LEU A 75 -10.21 -17.76 -9.78
C LEU A 75 -11.06 -16.93 -8.82
N LEU A 76 -11.45 -15.72 -9.22
CA LEU A 76 -12.31 -14.85 -8.43
C LEU A 76 -13.67 -15.52 -8.13
N ALA A 77 -14.30 -16.10 -9.14
CA ALA A 77 -15.62 -16.72 -9.00
C ALA A 77 -15.59 -18.00 -8.15
N THR A 78 -14.64 -18.91 -8.41
CA THR A 78 -14.64 -20.24 -7.80
C THR A 78 -14.06 -20.28 -6.39
N LYS A 79 -13.03 -19.47 -6.12
CA LYS A 79 -12.32 -19.50 -4.86
C LYS A 79 -12.67 -18.33 -3.93
N TYR A 80 -13.00 -17.19 -4.49
CA TYR A 80 -13.20 -15.95 -3.73
C TYR A 80 -14.65 -15.45 -3.74
N ASP A 81 -15.58 -16.20 -4.32
CA ASP A 81 -17.02 -15.87 -4.39
C ASP A 81 -17.26 -14.45 -4.96
N LEU A 82 -16.49 -14.10 -6.00
CA LEU A 82 -16.50 -12.80 -6.66
C LEU A 82 -16.92 -12.98 -8.12
N SER A 83 -18.22 -12.97 -8.37
CA SER A 83 -18.80 -13.09 -9.71
C SER A 83 -19.92 -12.09 -9.92
N ASP A 84 -20.47 -12.07 -11.11
CA ASP A 84 -21.67 -11.27 -11.43
C ASP A 84 -22.91 -11.68 -10.61
N GLN A 85 -22.90 -12.87 -10.03
CA GLN A 85 -23.98 -13.39 -9.19
C GLN A 85 -23.79 -13.04 -7.71
N THR A 86 -22.64 -12.52 -7.32
CA THR A 86 -22.34 -12.26 -5.92
C THR A 86 -23.09 -11.05 -5.41
N ASN A 87 -23.90 -11.24 -4.35
CA ASN A 87 -24.54 -10.13 -3.67
C ASN A 87 -23.65 -9.57 -2.56
N ILE A 88 -23.04 -8.42 -2.79
CA ILE A 88 -22.16 -7.78 -1.83
C ILE A 88 -22.87 -7.30 -0.57
N PHE A 89 -24.20 -7.13 -0.60
CA PHE A 89 -25.00 -6.73 0.55
C PHE A 89 -25.28 -7.91 1.49
N ASP A 90 -25.19 -9.14 1.01
CA ASP A 90 -25.34 -10.34 1.83
C ASP A 90 -24.11 -10.64 2.68
N CYS A 91 -23.01 -9.92 2.46
CA CYS A 91 -21.76 -10.05 3.20
C CYS A 91 -21.72 -9.20 4.47
N VAL A 92 -22.84 -9.09 5.15
CA VAL A 92 -22.93 -8.33 6.39
C VAL A 92 -22.35 -9.16 7.52
N ASP A 93 -21.18 -8.78 8.03
CA ASP A 93 -20.77 -9.17 9.36
C ASP A 93 -21.85 -8.72 10.34
N SER A 94 -22.26 -9.61 11.23
CA SER A 94 -23.40 -9.46 12.14
C SER A 94 -23.28 -8.33 13.19
N THR A 95 -22.39 -7.38 13.01
CA THR A 95 -22.23 -6.21 13.89
C THR A 95 -23.14 -5.07 13.47
N ALA A 96 -23.92 -4.52 14.40
CA ALA A 96 -24.87 -3.43 14.16
C ALA A 96 -24.25 -2.19 13.47
N SER A 97 -22.96 -1.93 13.68
CA SER A 97 -22.26 -0.81 13.03
C SER A 97 -22.02 -1.03 11.54
N LEU A 98 -21.75 -2.27 11.12
CA LEU A 98 -21.55 -2.65 9.72
C LEU A 98 -22.87 -2.67 8.96
N THR A 99 -23.94 -3.19 9.58
CA THR A 99 -25.30 -3.13 9.02
C THR A 99 -25.71 -1.68 8.74
N LYS A 100 -25.43 -0.75 9.67
CA LYS A 100 -25.73 0.67 9.48
C LYS A 100 -24.95 1.29 8.33
N LYS A 101 -23.68 0.90 8.14
CA LYS A 101 -22.87 1.34 6.99
C LYS A 101 -23.40 0.77 5.67
N VAL A 102 -23.72 -0.51 5.60
CA VAL A 102 -24.30 -1.14 4.41
C VAL A 102 -25.60 -0.45 4.01
N LEU A 103 -26.50 -0.21 4.97
CA LEU A 103 -27.75 0.52 4.70
C LEU A 103 -27.51 1.95 4.22
N SER A 104 -26.50 2.64 4.75
CA SER A 104 -26.13 3.97 4.26
C SER A 104 -25.62 3.96 2.82
N TYR A 105 -24.92 2.91 2.41
CA TYR A 105 -24.48 2.72 1.02
C TYR A 105 -25.63 2.37 0.10
N GLN A 106 -26.55 1.52 0.51
CA GLN A 106 -27.76 1.26 -0.26
C GLN A 106 -28.54 2.55 -0.53
N ALA A 107 -28.76 3.36 0.50
CA ALA A 107 -29.43 4.66 0.35
C ALA A 107 -28.66 5.64 -0.56
N ALA A 108 -27.32 5.65 -0.49
CA ALA A 108 -26.50 6.46 -1.39
C ALA A 108 -26.60 6.00 -2.85
N LEU A 109 -26.69 4.70 -3.09
CA LEU A 109 -26.88 4.12 -4.41
C LEU A 109 -28.27 4.36 -4.97
N GLU A 110 -29.31 4.19 -4.15
CA GLU A 110 -30.69 4.51 -4.56
C GLU A 110 -30.78 5.97 -4.99
N LYS A 111 -30.15 6.88 -4.22
CA LYS A 111 -30.07 8.31 -4.57
C LYS A 111 -29.26 8.54 -5.85
N TYR A 112 -28.21 7.75 -6.09
CA TYR A 112 -27.42 7.83 -7.31
C TYR A 112 -28.23 7.37 -8.53
N PHE A 113 -28.92 6.24 -8.44
CA PHE A 113 -29.76 5.70 -9.50
C PHE A 113 -31.04 6.49 -9.77
N ALA A 114 -31.45 7.35 -8.82
CA ALA A 114 -32.57 8.26 -9.03
C ALA A 114 -32.23 9.42 -9.97
N LYS A 115 -30.94 9.63 -10.32
CA LYS A 115 -30.55 10.64 -11.30
C LYS A 115 -30.93 10.17 -12.71
N PRO A 116 -31.54 11.04 -13.54
CA PRO A 116 -31.75 10.74 -14.96
C PRO A 116 -30.37 10.54 -15.63
N ASP A 117 -30.27 9.68 -16.61
CA ASP A 117 -29.07 9.37 -17.39
C ASP A 117 -28.00 8.49 -16.71
N MET A 118 -28.33 7.80 -15.62
CA MET A 118 -27.41 6.84 -14.99
C MET A 118 -27.80 5.41 -15.37
N ASP A 119 -26.87 4.71 -15.99
CA ASP A 119 -27.03 3.28 -16.26
C ASP A 119 -27.12 2.49 -14.96
N ARG A 120 -28.12 1.62 -14.89
CA ARG A 120 -28.22 0.67 -13.79
C ARG A 120 -27.16 -0.40 -13.95
N PHE A 121 -26.51 -0.75 -12.85
CA PHE A 121 -25.57 -1.88 -12.87
C PHE A 121 -26.32 -3.17 -13.16
N THR A 122 -25.75 -3.94 -14.07
CA THR A 122 -26.28 -5.24 -14.45
C THR A 122 -25.57 -6.36 -13.71
N SER A 123 -24.42 -6.06 -13.04
CA SER A 123 -23.65 -7.04 -12.29
C SER A 123 -23.11 -6.50 -10.97
N GLN A 124 -22.83 -7.40 -10.04
CA GLN A 124 -22.23 -7.10 -8.74
C GLN A 124 -20.79 -6.56 -8.90
N LEU A 125 -20.04 -7.07 -9.86
CA LEU A 125 -18.70 -6.58 -10.16
C LEU A 125 -18.72 -5.12 -10.63
N GLN A 126 -19.67 -4.72 -11.48
CA GLN A 126 -19.84 -3.32 -11.88
C GLN A 126 -20.14 -2.41 -10.69
N TRP A 127 -20.92 -2.89 -9.74
CA TRP A 127 -21.23 -2.14 -8.53
C TRP A 127 -20.00 -1.96 -7.63
N LEU A 128 -19.18 -3.00 -7.45
CA LEU A 128 -17.93 -2.90 -6.71
C LEU A 128 -16.96 -1.94 -7.42
N GLU A 129 -16.87 -2.01 -8.74
CA GLU A 129 -16.09 -1.08 -9.57
C GLU A 129 -16.53 0.36 -9.30
N PHE A 130 -17.84 0.62 -9.34
CA PHE A 130 -18.39 1.94 -9.01
C PHE A 130 -18.01 2.40 -7.60
N CYS A 131 -18.13 1.55 -6.60
CA CYS A 131 -17.72 1.88 -5.22
C CYS A 131 -16.26 2.30 -5.13
N THR A 132 -15.37 1.55 -5.79
CA THR A 132 -13.94 1.86 -5.76
C THR A 132 -13.59 3.13 -6.51
N MET A 133 -14.26 3.39 -7.62
CA MET A 133 -14.05 4.60 -8.44
C MET A 133 -14.56 5.87 -7.73
N ASN A 134 -15.60 5.75 -6.91
CA ASN A 134 -16.22 6.89 -6.21
C ASN A 134 -15.80 7.01 -4.74
N GLY A 135 -14.73 6.32 -4.34
CA GLY A 135 -14.18 6.41 -2.98
C GLY A 135 -15.08 5.85 -1.89
N LEU A 136 -16.08 5.03 -2.25
CA LEU A 136 -16.91 4.33 -1.30
C LEU A 136 -16.12 3.16 -0.68
N LEU A 137 -16.30 2.95 0.62
CA LEU A 137 -15.61 1.87 1.32
C LEU A 137 -16.17 0.52 0.88
N VAL A 138 -15.30 -0.32 0.35
CA VAL A 138 -15.60 -1.73 0.11
C VAL A 138 -15.53 -2.47 1.45
N PRO A 139 -16.51 -3.34 1.81
CA PRO A 139 -16.45 -4.13 3.03
C PRO A 139 -15.18 -4.98 3.14
N ASN A 140 -14.69 -5.20 4.37
CA ASN A 140 -13.41 -5.89 4.61
C ASN A 140 -13.31 -7.24 3.90
N ARG A 141 -14.36 -8.06 3.95
CA ARG A 141 -14.38 -9.38 3.29
C ARG A 141 -14.00 -9.29 1.80
N TRP A 142 -14.49 -8.28 1.08
CA TRP A 142 -14.18 -8.10 -0.34
C TRP A 142 -12.76 -7.64 -0.56
N THR A 143 -12.27 -6.74 0.29
CA THR A 143 -10.85 -6.33 0.22
C THR A 143 -9.92 -7.48 0.60
N GLU A 144 -10.29 -8.32 1.55
CA GLU A 144 -9.59 -9.54 1.92
C GLU A 144 -9.49 -10.50 0.72
N ASN A 145 -10.61 -10.75 0.04
CA ASN A 145 -10.66 -11.61 -1.14
C ASN A 145 -9.87 -11.04 -2.32
N PHE A 146 -9.97 -9.74 -2.59
CA PHE A 146 -9.19 -9.10 -3.64
C PHE A 146 -7.68 -9.23 -3.40
N VAL A 147 -7.23 -8.95 -2.19
CA VAL A 147 -5.80 -9.05 -1.83
C VAL A 147 -5.33 -10.51 -1.95
N ALA A 148 -6.10 -11.46 -1.45
CA ALA A 148 -5.78 -12.88 -1.54
C ALA A 148 -5.66 -13.36 -3.00
N ALA A 149 -6.62 -12.99 -3.86
CA ALA A 149 -6.61 -13.34 -5.29
C ALA A 149 -5.38 -12.77 -6.02
N HIS A 150 -5.04 -11.50 -5.76
CA HIS A 150 -3.86 -10.87 -6.38
C HIS A 150 -2.54 -11.47 -5.88
N ILE A 151 -2.43 -11.81 -4.59
CA ILE A 151 -1.25 -12.50 -4.06
C ILE A 151 -1.12 -13.88 -4.71
N GLU A 152 -2.20 -14.63 -4.85
CA GLU A 152 -2.19 -15.94 -5.49
C GLU A 152 -1.80 -15.85 -6.97
N GLN A 153 -2.37 -14.90 -7.70
CA GLN A 153 -2.02 -14.65 -9.10
C GLN A 153 -0.54 -14.26 -9.25
N ALA A 154 -0.04 -13.34 -8.44
CA ALA A 154 1.35 -12.92 -8.47
C ALA A 154 2.31 -14.09 -8.20
N ARG A 155 1.91 -15.02 -7.34
CA ARG A 155 2.71 -16.20 -6.97
C ARG A 155 2.66 -17.33 -7.98
N SER A 156 1.56 -17.49 -8.70
CA SER A 156 1.44 -18.52 -9.75
C SER A 156 2.47 -18.33 -10.86
N THR A 157 3.00 -17.12 -11.00
CA THR A 157 3.96 -16.76 -12.03
C THR A 157 5.42 -16.94 -11.65
N ARG A 158 5.81 -16.78 -10.36
CA ARG A 158 7.20 -16.99 -9.85
C ARG A 158 7.30 -16.97 -8.33
N GLU A 159 8.29 -17.70 -7.77
CA GLU A 159 8.70 -17.64 -6.35
C GLU A 159 9.56 -16.39 -6.09
N GLU A 160 8.96 -15.21 -6.06
CA GLU A 160 9.65 -13.95 -5.82
C GLU A 160 9.08 -13.23 -4.60
N SER A 161 9.87 -12.32 -4.04
CA SER A 161 9.40 -11.41 -3.00
C SER A 161 8.51 -10.33 -3.62
N PHE A 162 7.51 -9.88 -2.85
CA PHE A 162 6.62 -8.82 -3.27
C PHE A 162 6.42 -7.79 -2.15
N ILE A 163 5.94 -6.62 -2.51
CA ILE A 163 5.61 -5.53 -1.61
C ILE A 163 4.09 -5.38 -1.56
N LEU A 164 3.51 -5.43 -0.37
CA LEU A 164 2.10 -5.14 -0.15
C LEU A 164 1.96 -3.75 0.46
N ASP A 165 1.45 -2.79 -0.32
CA ASP A 165 1.38 -1.38 0.04
C ASP A 165 -0.05 -0.96 0.41
N GLY A 166 -0.19 -0.41 1.63
CA GLY A 166 -1.45 0.14 2.12
C GLY A 166 -2.48 -0.89 2.57
N TYR A 167 -2.06 -2.11 2.86
CA TYR A 167 -2.82 -3.20 3.47
C TYR A 167 -1.91 -3.97 4.43
N PRO A 168 -2.42 -4.48 5.58
CA PRO A 168 -3.79 -4.37 6.09
C PRO A 168 -4.12 -2.98 6.65
N ARG A 169 -5.42 -2.69 6.77
CA ARG A 169 -5.92 -1.41 7.30
C ARG A 169 -6.73 -1.54 8.58
N THR A 170 -7.00 -2.75 9.03
CA THR A 170 -7.72 -3.05 10.27
C THR A 170 -7.09 -4.27 10.92
N GLU A 171 -7.31 -4.46 12.23
CA GLU A 171 -6.83 -5.63 12.97
C GLU A 171 -7.36 -6.94 12.36
N ARG A 172 -8.66 -6.99 12.04
CA ARG A 172 -9.27 -8.13 11.35
C ARG A 172 -8.60 -8.44 10.01
N ALA A 173 -8.33 -7.41 9.20
CA ALA A 173 -7.65 -7.59 7.93
C ALA A 173 -6.21 -8.09 8.12
N ALA A 174 -5.53 -7.67 9.20
CA ALA A 174 -4.21 -8.16 9.56
C ALA A 174 -4.25 -9.65 9.97
N GLU A 175 -5.23 -10.04 10.78
CA GLU A 175 -5.45 -11.43 11.17
C GLU A 175 -5.68 -12.32 9.95
N HIS A 176 -6.61 -11.93 9.07
CA HIS A 176 -6.89 -12.65 7.83
C HIS A 176 -5.64 -12.75 6.94
N LEU A 177 -4.92 -11.64 6.73
CA LEU A 177 -3.71 -11.62 5.91
C LEU A 177 -2.64 -12.58 6.45
N LEU A 178 -2.36 -12.55 7.75
CA LEU A 178 -1.35 -13.42 8.35
C LEU A 178 -1.74 -14.90 8.26
N ALA A 179 -3.02 -15.22 8.45
CA ALA A 179 -3.53 -16.59 8.28
C ALA A 179 -3.40 -17.05 6.82
N PHE A 180 -3.77 -16.19 5.86
CA PHE A 180 -3.64 -16.47 4.44
C PHE A 180 -2.18 -16.66 4.01
N LEU A 181 -1.29 -15.76 4.39
CA LEU A 181 0.14 -15.87 4.07
C LEU A 181 0.76 -17.15 4.66
N ASN A 182 0.38 -17.51 5.88
CA ASN A 182 0.82 -18.75 6.51
C ASN A 182 0.32 -19.99 5.75
N SER A 183 -0.94 -20.01 5.32
CA SER A 183 -1.51 -21.14 4.54
C SER A 183 -0.82 -21.31 3.18
N MET A 184 -0.27 -20.22 2.63
CA MET A 184 0.48 -20.20 1.38
C MET A 184 1.99 -20.40 1.57
N ASN A 185 2.47 -20.59 2.80
CA ASN A 185 3.89 -20.63 3.16
C ASN A 185 4.67 -19.40 2.69
N ILE A 186 4.07 -18.21 2.83
CA ILE A 186 4.71 -16.93 2.50
C ILE A 186 5.16 -16.24 3.78
N PRO A 187 6.47 -16.13 4.05
CA PRO A 187 6.95 -15.44 5.24
C PRO A 187 6.77 -13.93 5.12
N VAL A 188 6.37 -13.29 6.22
CA VAL A 188 6.45 -11.83 6.34
C VAL A 188 7.88 -11.46 6.67
N LEU A 189 8.58 -10.86 5.71
CA LEU A 189 9.98 -10.46 5.85
C LEU A 189 10.12 -9.27 6.79
N LYS A 190 9.31 -8.25 6.58
CA LYS A 190 9.28 -7.03 7.41
C LYS A 190 7.96 -6.29 7.23
N VAL A 191 7.51 -5.64 8.29
CA VAL A 191 6.45 -4.63 8.26
C VAL A 191 7.12 -3.27 8.45
N LEU A 192 7.01 -2.41 7.46
CA LEU A 192 7.55 -1.07 7.43
C LEU A 192 6.40 -0.09 7.67
N HIS A 193 6.35 0.50 8.85
CA HIS A 193 5.33 1.48 9.21
C HIS A 193 5.89 2.89 9.07
N LEU A 194 5.48 3.59 8.01
CA LEU A 194 5.82 4.99 7.80
C LEU A 194 4.93 5.87 8.67
N SER A 195 5.51 6.77 9.44
CA SER A 195 4.80 7.72 10.30
C SER A 195 5.08 9.15 9.88
N ILE A 196 4.06 9.99 9.91
CA ILE A 196 4.16 11.45 9.77
C ILE A 196 3.14 12.12 10.70
N SER A 197 3.38 13.36 11.05
CA SER A 197 2.42 14.16 11.78
C SER A 197 1.15 14.42 10.95
N ARG A 198 0.04 14.69 11.63
CA ARG A 198 -1.20 15.09 10.96
C ARG A 198 -1.00 16.34 10.09
N GLN A 199 -0.28 17.33 10.62
CA GLN A 199 -0.01 18.58 9.91
C GLN A 199 0.73 18.33 8.60
N GLU A 200 1.78 17.51 8.64
CA GLU A 200 2.56 17.14 7.46
C GLU A 200 1.74 16.30 6.46
N MET A 201 0.92 15.37 6.96
CA MET A 201 0.02 14.59 6.10
C MET A 201 -0.92 15.51 5.30
N MET A 202 -1.52 16.50 5.97
CA MET A 202 -2.43 17.44 5.32
C MET A 202 -1.71 18.31 4.30
N ALA A 203 -0.52 18.85 4.66
CA ALA A 203 0.28 19.67 3.76
C ALA A 203 0.67 18.91 2.47
N ARG A 204 1.12 17.66 2.61
CA ARG A 204 1.47 16.81 1.45
C ARG A 204 0.25 16.43 0.60
N ALA A 205 -0.89 16.19 1.23
CA ALA A 205 -2.12 15.87 0.51
C ALA A 205 -2.59 17.08 -0.32
N GLN A 206 -2.60 18.27 0.27
CA GLN A 206 -2.95 19.51 -0.42
C GLN A 206 -1.99 19.80 -1.59
N ALA A 207 -0.68 19.63 -1.37
CA ALA A 207 0.32 19.80 -2.44
C ALA A 207 0.16 18.80 -3.60
N ARG A 208 -0.37 17.58 -3.31
CA ARG A 208 -0.66 16.55 -4.32
C ARG A 208 -1.89 16.89 -5.16
N GLY A 209 -2.89 17.57 -4.59
CA GLY A 209 -4.06 18.13 -5.28
C GLY A 209 -5.01 17.10 -5.89
N ARG A 210 -5.30 15.97 -5.20
CA ARG A 210 -6.37 15.05 -5.63
C ARG A 210 -7.74 15.64 -5.32
N GLU A 211 -8.73 15.31 -6.12
CA GLU A 211 -10.12 15.77 -5.93
C GLU A 211 -10.70 15.43 -4.55
N ASP A 212 -10.23 14.33 -3.94
CA ASP A 212 -10.65 13.85 -2.63
C ASP A 212 -9.75 14.32 -1.47
N ASP A 213 -8.85 15.28 -1.69
CA ASP A 213 -7.94 15.83 -0.69
C ASP A 213 -8.49 17.11 -0.01
N ASP A 214 -9.82 17.22 0.13
CA ASP A 214 -10.45 18.25 0.96
C ASP A 214 -10.18 18.03 2.46
N ASN A 215 -10.28 19.11 3.24
CA ASN A 215 -9.93 19.08 4.66
C ASN A 215 -10.76 18.07 5.49
N GLU A 216 -12.04 17.89 5.17
CA GLU A 216 -12.91 16.96 5.89
C GLU A 216 -12.53 15.50 5.58
N SER A 217 -12.30 15.19 4.32
CA SER A 217 -11.84 13.87 3.88
C SER A 217 -10.48 13.51 4.46
N LEU A 218 -9.54 14.46 4.50
CA LEU A 218 -8.23 14.27 5.10
C LEU A 218 -8.31 14.04 6.60
N HIS A 219 -9.21 14.76 7.30
CA HIS A 219 -9.45 14.55 8.72
C HIS A 219 -9.97 13.13 8.98
N LYS A 220 -10.99 12.70 8.23
CA LYS A 220 -11.56 11.34 8.34
C LYS A 220 -10.51 10.26 8.06
N ARG A 221 -9.62 10.46 7.07
CA ARG A 221 -8.53 9.53 6.77
C ARG A 221 -7.51 9.43 7.88
N PHE A 222 -7.17 10.57 8.52
CA PHE A 222 -6.24 10.54 9.65
C PHE A 222 -6.87 9.87 10.87
N GLN A 223 -8.14 10.15 11.14
CA GLN A 223 -8.89 9.47 12.19
C GLN A 223 -8.94 7.95 11.96
N PHE A 224 -9.28 7.54 10.74
CA PHE A 224 -9.27 6.13 10.35
C PHE A 224 -7.89 5.48 10.54
N TYR A 225 -6.82 6.18 10.22
CA TYR A 225 -5.47 5.71 10.44
C TYR A 225 -5.20 5.43 11.93
N ILE A 226 -5.53 6.36 12.82
CA ILE A 226 -5.34 6.20 14.26
C ILE A 226 -6.20 5.07 14.82
N GLU A 227 -7.46 4.99 14.42
CA GLU A 227 -8.44 4.05 14.98
C GLU A 227 -8.32 2.62 14.43
N ASN A 228 -7.75 2.46 13.24
CA ASN A 228 -7.75 1.17 12.55
C ASN A 228 -6.37 0.70 12.10
N VAL A 229 -5.59 1.58 11.44
CA VAL A 229 -4.30 1.16 10.87
C VAL A 229 -3.24 0.97 11.96
N GLN A 230 -3.13 1.89 12.93
CA GLN A 230 -2.20 1.71 14.04
C GLN A 230 -2.49 0.43 14.85
N PRO A 231 -3.73 0.14 15.28
CA PRO A 231 -4.05 -1.13 15.93
C PRO A 231 -3.69 -2.37 15.09
N SER A 232 -3.84 -2.31 13.77
CA SER A 232 -3.43 -3.42 12.89
C SER A 232 -1.93 -3.67 12.92
N VAL A 233 -1.12 -2.62 13.07
CA VAL A 233 0.34 -2.74 13.22
C VAL A 233 0.71 -3.32 14.58
N ASP A 234 0.04 -2.89 15.65
CA ASP A 234 0.25 -3.43 17.01
C ASP A 234 -0.15 -4.91 17.08
N PHE A 235 -1.22 -5.30 16.41
CA PHE A 235 -1.62 -6.70 16.26
C PHE A 235 -0.52 -7.50 15.52
N MET A 236 -0.04 -7.01 14.37
CA MET A 236 1.05 -7.68 13.64
C MET A 236 2.32 -7.78 14.48
N LYS A 237 2.65 -6.76 15.27
CA LYS A 237 3.78 -6.76 16.20
C LYS A 237 3.66 -7.86 17.25
N THR A 238 2.46 -8.06 17.79
CA THR A 238 2.17 -9.12 18.76
C THR A 238 2.32 -10.51 18.14
N LYS A 239 1.92 -10.69 16.88
CA LYS A 239 1.94 -11.99 16.19
C LYS A 239 3.31 -12.33 15.58
N LEU A 240 4.04 -11.36 15.05
CA LEU A 240 5.29 -11.56 14.31
C LEU A 240 6.54 -11.31 15.15
N GLY A 241 6.42 -10.62 16.28
CA GLY A 241 7.54 -10.13 17.07
C GLY A 241 7.99 -8.72 16.67
N SER A 242 8.60 -8.00 17.63
CA SER A 242 9.02 -6.60 17.44
C SER A 242 10.12 -6.44 16.40
N ASP A 243 10.96 -7.43 16.21
CA ASP A 243 12.05 -7.46 15.22
C ASP A 243 11.54 -7.48 13.78
N ARG A 244 10.30 -7.92 13.54
CA ARG A 244 9.66 -7.87 12.22
C ARG A 244 9.00 -6.53 11.91
N ILE A 245 8.87 -5.63 12.88
CA ILE A 245 8.22 -4.31 12.70
C ILE A 245 9.29 -3.22 12.73
N ALA A 246 9.25 -2.32 11.76
CA ALA A 246 10.08 -1.12 11.75
C ALA A 246 9.22 0.13 11.64
N LEU A 247 9.37 1.02 12.61
CA LEU A 247 8.77 2.36 12.58
C LEU A 247 9.74 3.29 11.88
N ILE A 248 9.29 3.93 10.82
CA ILE A 248 10.11 4.82 10.00
C ILE A 248 9.49 6.22 10.03
N ASP A 249 10.26 7.19 10.47
CA ASP A 249 9.86 8.59 10.30
C ASP A 249 9.90 8.93 8.81
N ALA A 250 8.75 9.26 8.25
CA ALA A 250 8.61 9.67 6.85
C ALA A 250 8.76 11.19 6.65
N HIS A 251 9.02 11.95 7.73
CA HIS A 251 9.33 13.37 7.69
C HIS A 251 10.83 13.59 7.92
N GLN A 252 11.63 13.44 6.87
CA GLN A 252 13.08 13.66 6.87
C GLN A 252 13.43 14.74 5.84
N PRO A 253 13.11 16.01 6.12
CA PRO A 253 13.33 17.09 5.17
C PRO A 253 14.83 17.36 4.97
N VAL A 254 15.26 17.46 3.71
CA VAL A 254 16.60 17.85 3.32
C VAL A 254 16.51 19.18 2.58
N PHE A 255 17.47 20.06 2.85
CA PHE A 255 17.55 21.39 2.23
C PHE A 255 18.90 21.56 1.56
N ASP A 256 18.89 22.08 0.35
CA ASP A 256 20.09 22.55 -0.33
C ASP A 256 20.42 23.98 0.13
N VAL A 257 21.68 24.24 0.40
CA VAL A 257 22.16 25.59 0.68
C VAL A 257 22.40 26.31 -0.64
N THR A 258 21.66 27.38 -0.91
CA THR A 258 21.80 28.24 -2.09
C THR A 258 22.18 29.63 -1.67
N GLU A 259 22.65 30.48 -2.62
CA GLU A 259 22.94 31.87 -2.37
C GLU A 259 21.71 32.69 -1.88
N GLN A 260 20.50 32.18 -2.17
CA GLN A 260 19.21 32.77 -1.75
C GLN A 260 18.67 32.21 -0.45
N GLY A 261 19.38 31.27 0.22
CA GLY A 261 18.99 30.59 1.44
C GLY A 261 18.78 29.10 1.27
N ALA A 262 18.15 28.47 2.26
CA ALA A 262 17.86 27.04 2.26
C ALA A 262 16.65 26.73 1.37
N LYS A 263 16.82 25.87 0.35
CA LYS A 263 15.75 25.39 -0.55
C LYS A 263 15.43 23.93 -0.25
N PHE A 264 14.15 23.63 -0.05
CA PHE A 264 13.70 22.25 0.17
C PHE A 264 14.02 21.36 -1.04
N ASN A 265 14.66 20.21 -0.76
CA ASN A 265 15.01 19.20 -1.75
C ASN A 265 14.16 17.95 -1.52
N LEU A 266 13.10 17.79 -2.33
CA LEU A 266 12.17 16.66 -2.25
C LEU A 266 12.86 15.33 -2.54
N GLU A 267 13.71 15.27 -3.56
CA GLU A 267 14.40 14.04 -3.97
C GLU A 267 15.34 13.55 -2.86
N ALA A 268 16.14 14.42 -2.30
CA ALA A 268 17.03 14.10 -1.19
C ALA A 268 16.25 13.68 0.07
N SER A 269 15.08 14.31 0.31
CA SER A 269 14.20 13.93 1.42
C SER A 269 13.60 12.51 1.23
N ILE A 270 13.17 12.15 0.02
CA ILE A 270 12.72 10.81 -0.32
C ILE A 270 13.88 9.81 -0.14
N LYS A 271 15.07 10.12 -0.63
CA LYS A 271 16.27 9.29 -0.44
C LYS A 271 16.61 9.06 1.03
N ALA A 272 16.46 10.05 1.89
CA ALA A 272 16.68 9.91 3.33
C ALA A 272 15.70 8.90 3.95
N VAL A 273 14.41 8.97 3.61
CA VAL A 273 13.39 8.00 4.07
C VAL A 273 13.71 6.59 3.54
N VAL A 274 14.01 6.46 2.25
CA VAL A 274 14.40 5.18 1.62
C VAL A 274 15.64 4.59 2.29
N GLY A 275 16.63 5.40 2.60
CA GLY A 275 17.82 4.98 3.34
C GLY A 275 17.48 4.44 4.74
N SER A 276 16.52 5.06 5.43
CA SER A 276 16.04 4.57 6.72
C SER A 276 15.29 3.23 6.59
N VAL A 277 14.52 3.07 5.54
CA VAL A 277 13.81 1.81 5.22
C VAL A 277 14.83 0.69 4.88
N LEU A 278 15.80 0.96 4.03
CA LEU A 278 16.83 -0.04 3.66
C LEU A 278 17.66 -0.47 4.86
N ARG A 279 17.99 0.44 5.78
CA ARG A 279 18.63 0.10 7.06
C ARG A 279 17.75 -0.83 7.91
N ALA A 280 16.47 -0.55 7.99
CA ALA A 280 15.52 -1.40 8.71
C ALA A 280 15.37 -2.80 8.10
N LEU A 281 15.65 -2.95 6.80
CA LEU A 281 15.75 -4.22 6.09
C LEU A 281 17.10 -4.91 6.26
N GLY A 282 18.06 -4.30 6.96
CA GLY A 282 19.37 -4.87 7.25
C GLY A 282 20.44 -4.57 6.19
N VAL A 283 20.21 -3.60 5.30
CA VAL A 283 21.23 -3.19 4.32
C VAL A 283 22.37 -2.45 5.05
N PRO A 284 23.63 -2.91 4.92
CA PRO A 284 24.77 -2.28 5.59
C PRO A 284 24.96 -0.82 5.16
N ARG A 285 25.43 0.02 6.10
CA ARG A 285 25.59 1.46 5.87
C ARG A 285 26.52 1.79 4.70
N VAL A 286 27.57 0.99 4.50
CA VAL A 286 28.51 1.17 3.39
C VAL A 286 27.80 0.99 2.04
N VAL A 287 26.97 -0.05 1.93
CA VAL A 287 26.19 -0.36 0.73
C VAL A 287 25.12 0.72 0.46
N LEU A 288 24.53 1.28 1.54
CA LEU A 288 23.54 2.35 1.39
C LEU A 288 24.11 3.59 0.71
N ASN A 289 25.34 3.96 1.03
CA ASN A 289 25.97 5.13 0.42
C ASN A 289 26.11 4.95 -1.09
N ASP A 290 26.48 3.77 -1.55
CA ASP A 290 26.58 3.46 -2.98
C ASP A 290 25.22 3.48 -3.67
N LEU A 291 24.22 2.80 -3.07
CA LEU A 291 22.88 2.71 -3.62
C LEU A 291 22.18 4.08 -3.74
N LEU A 292 22.40 4.97 -2.76
CA LEU A 292 21.74 6.28 -2.72
C LEU A 292 22.50 7.35 -3.51
N SER A 293 23.81 7.18 -3.75
CA SER A 293 24.61 8.11 -4.53
C SER A 293 24.34 8.02 -6.03
N ASN A 294 23.97 6.84 -6.52
CA ASN A 294 23.84 6.53 -7.95
C ASN A 294 22.42 6.58 -8.50
N SER A 295 21.44 6.96 -7.70
CA SER A 295 20.06 7.19 -8.17
C SER A 295 19.95 8.49 -8.99
N LYS A 296 20.85 8.71 -9.93
CA LYS A 296 20.84 9.82 -10.88
C LYS A 296 20.51 9.30 -12.28
N GLU A 297 19.41 8.55 -12.44
CA GLU A 297 18.81 8.32 -13.77
C GLU A 297 17.30 8.15 -13.62
#